data_2a6477617da19f1886056d462e349ae0
#
_entry.id   2a6477617da19f1886056d462e349ae0
#
_cell.length_a   1.000
_cell.length_b   1.000
_cell.length_c   1.000
_cell.angle_alpha   90.00
_cell.angle_beta   90.00
_cell.angle_gamma   90.00
#
_symmetry.space_group_name_H-M   'P 1'
#
loop_
_entity.id
_entity.type
_entity.pdbx_description
1 polymer ?
#
loop_
_entity_poly.entity_id
_entity_poly.type
_entity_poly.pdbx_seq_one_letter_code
_entity_poly.pdbx_strand_id
1 'polypeptide(L)'
;MPIKFTLNQKLWLGALLIVGAAGIPTGQLVWQNIRESRIEQRNLDNLTAYRLGLQTTNVISNERGISMALISASGADSIAARQLLTAERVRSDQLLTQFDITLHRFRFAMPVDHKARLAQVRRSLALSRARVDRLALLPRATRGSDESEAALQGMINAIESLRPVVDAIGGQTINQDMRMARVVLSARTIEDLRDYAGRGAILLAAPMLERQPLDVSRRTRLEQLLGRIDQLHTLLDSQLATYLHVPRIRKAKAEVNLRYFNEAYAKLLETELLCRQASAAKQAAPDQLLRDLHPKVQSLETLREAIVGTASEGIARQRDSAWRKALQTMVLGGAMALVLLWQLLLIRRSLISPLLRARRDIIELARDNTQCSDERRPSGPEMRALFEAIDTLRRHQRRRHALETEREILTAQLRQQAETDGLTGLINRRGLEIQSEQLLARAALLGRPAGLILFDIDHFKQVNDRYGHLVGDQVLRAVAYCVRTLCRTNDVVGRFGGEEFMIVVEGLDLSTLHHVAEKVRNAIAQQPVVVDNQLTLHVTASFGVALSDPQPGPDWQALIERADIALYRAKHLGRNRVEDEPSPDHGESPSPGEGSPSASPRPPA
;
A
#
# COMPACT_ATOMS: atom_id res chain seq x y z
N MET A 1 -55.19 -7.58 -10.89
CA MET A 1 -54.98 -8.71 -11.80
C MET A 1 -53.74 -9.47 -11.33
N PRO A 2 -53.81 -10.76 -11.00
CA PRO A 2 -52.61 -11.51 -10.60
C PRO A 2 -51.76 -11.74 -11.86
N ILE A 3 -50.49 -11.31 -11.80
CA ILE A 3 -49.51 -11.52 -12.86
C ILE A 3 -49.30 -13.03 -13.00
N LYS A 4 -49.79 -13.63 -14.09
CA LYS A 4 -49.61 -15.06 -14.39
C LYS A 4 -48.21 -15.26 -14.98
N PHE A 5 -47.26 -15.58 -14.12
CA PHE A 5 -45.90 -15.98 -14.55
C PHE A 5 -45.95 -17.33 -15.30
N THR A 6 -45.29 -17.40 -16.44
CA THR A 6 -45.04 -18.66 -17.15
C THR A 6 -44.12 -19.57 -16.31
N LEU A 7 -44.18 -20.88 -16.52
CA LEU A 7 -43.37 -21.88 -15.81
C LEU A 7 -41.85 -21.54 -15.91
N ASN A 8 -41.43 -21.03 -17.06
CA ASN A 8 -40.05 -20.61 -17.32
C ASN A 8 -39.69 -19.35 -16.50
N GLN A 9 -40.61 -18.38 -16.37
CA GLN A 9 -40.41 -17.19 -15.55
C GLN A 9 -40.34 -17.51 -14.05
N LYS A 10 -41.20 -18.44 -13.58
CA LYS A 10 -41.16 -18.91 -12.17
C LYS A 10 -39.84 -19.59 -11.85
N LEU A 11 -39.27 -20.35 -12.75
CA LEU A 11 -37.98 -21.01 -12.62
C LEU A 11 -36.81 -20.02 -12.58
N TRP A 12 -36.81 -19.09 -13.52
CA TRP A 12 -35.76 -18.04 -13.51
C TRP A 12 -35.87 -17.17 -12.28
N LEU A 13 -37.06 -16.87 -11.79
CA LEU A 13 -37.29 -16.12 -10.55
C LEU A 13 -36.83 -16.91 -9.33
N GLY A 14 -37.12 -18.22 -9.27
CA GLY A 14 -36.62 -19.12 -8.24
C GLY A 14 -35.08 -19.25 -8.28
N ALA A 15 -34.51 -19.37 -9.47
CA ALA A 15 -33.06 -19.39 -9.66
C ALA A 15 -32.39 -18.08 -9.25
N LEU A 16 -32.96 -16.95 -9.63
CA LEU A 16 -32.48 -15.62 -9.25
C LEU A 16 -32.55 -15.43 -7.72
N LEU A 17 -33.63 -15.91 -7.08
CA LEU A 17 -33.77 -15.90 -5.61
C LEU A 17 -32.69 -16.77 -4.94
N ILE A 18 -32.44 -17.98 -5.45
CA ILE A 18 -31.44 -18.89 -4.87
C ILE A 18 -30.02 -18.33 -5.08
N VAL A 19 -29.72 -17.83 -6.29
CA VAL A 19 -28.42 -17.20 -6.59
C VAL A 19 -28.26 -15.91 -5.79
N GLY A 20 -29.32 -15.12 -5.64
CA GLY A 20 -29.31 -13.91 -4.82
C GLY A 20 -29.14 -14.23 -3.32
N ALA A 21 -29.89 -15.22 -2.83
CA ALA A 21 -29.81 -15.66 -1.44
C ALA A 21 -28.43 -16.21 -1.06
N ALA A 22 -27.72 -16.84 -2.00
CA ALA A 22 -26.35 -17.32 -1.79
C ALA A 22 -25.29 -16.26 -2.14
N GLY A 23 -25.52 -15.48 -3.19
CA GLY A 23 -24.57 -14.48 -3.70
C GLY A 23 -24.46 -13.24 -2.84
N ILE A 24 -25.59 -12.75 -2.27
CA ILE A 24 -25.59 -11.56 -1.41
C ILE A 24 -24.75 -11.79 -0.15
N PRO A 25 -24.97 -12.86 0.66
CA PRO A 25 -24.15 -13.13 1.84
C PRO A 25 -22.67 -13.36 1.50
N THR A 26 -22.41 -14.09 0.41
CA THR A 26 -21.03 -14.34 -0.05
C THR A 26 -20.35 -13.04 -0.45
N GLY A 27 -21.01 -12.18 -1.22
CA GLY A 27 -20.51 -10.86 -1.59
C GLY A 27 -20.29 -9.96 -0.39
N GLN A 28 -21.22 -9.99 0.58
CA GLN A 28 -21.10 -9.25 1.84
C GLN A 28 -19.90 -9.72 2.66
N LEU A 29 -19.67 -11.03 2.74
CA LEU A 29 -18.54 -11.61 3.47
C LEU A 29 -17.19 -11.28 2.79
N VAL A 30 -17.14 -11.37 1.46
CA VAL A 30 -15.96 -10.94 0.67
C VAL A 30 -15.67 -9.47 0.90
N TRP A 31 -16.70 -8.62 0.79
CA TRP A 31 -16.55 -7.19 1.01
C TRP A 31 -16.08 -6.87 2.45
N GLN A 32 -16.63 -7.56 3.44
CA GLN A 32 -16.22 -7.42 4.85
C GLN A 32 -14.75 -7.78 5.04
N ASN A 33 -14.28 -8.92 4.52
CA ASN A 33 -12.89 -9.34 4.62
C ASN A 33 -11.94 -8.40 3.87
N ILE A 34 -12.33 -7.89 2.70
CA ILE A 34 -11.54 -6.88 1.98
C ILE A 34 -11.48 -5.57 2.76
N ARG A 35 -12.61 -5.15 3.35
CA ARG A 35 -12.65 -3.96 4.21
C ARG A 35 -11.75 -4.11 5.42
N GLU A 36 -11.77 -5.27 6.08
CA GLU A 36 -10.89 -5.60 7.19
C GLU A 36 -9.41 -5.54 6.76
N SER A 37 -9.06 -6.19 5.65
CA SER A 37 -7.69 -6.12 5.10
C SER A 37 -7.24 -4.67 4.82
N ARG A 38 -8.13 -3.81 4.32
CA ARG A 38 -7.81 -2.39 4.08
C ARG A 38 -7.64 -1.60 5.38
N ILE A 39 -8.42 -1.92 6.41
CA ILE A 39 -8.27 -1.31 7.75
C ILE A 39 -6.91 -1.69 8.32
N GLU A 40 -6.56 -2.98 8.30
CA GLU A 40 -5.27 -3.44 8.81
C GLU A 40 -4.08 -2.89 7.99
N GLN A 41 -4.26 -2.69 6.68
CA GLN A 41 -3.23 -2.01 5.87
C GLN A 41 -3.03 -0.55 6.34
N ARG A 42 -4.12 0.19 6.61
CA ARG A 42 -4.02 1.55 7.14
C ARG A 42 -3.37 1.60 8.52
N ASN A 43 -3.70 0.63 9.39
CA ASN A 43 -3.08 0.50 10.70
C ASN A 43 -1.56 0.27 10.57
N LEU A 44 -1.15 -0.57 9.62
CA LEU A 44 0.26 -0.83 9.32
C LEU A 44 0.97 0.43 8.78
N ASP A 45 0.30 1.16 7.89
CA ASP A 45 0.83 2.41 7.32
C ASP A 45 1.01 3.47 8.42
N ASN A 46 0.04 3.62 9.31
CA ASN A 46 0.10 4.54 10.43
C ASN A 46 1.22 4.16 11.42
N LEU A 47 1.31 2.87 11.77
CA LEU A 47 2.35 2.39 12.68
C LEU A 47 3.75 2.54 12.04
N THR A 48 3.86 2.36 10.74
CA THR A 48 5.10 2.59 9.98
C THR A 48 5.50 4.06 10.00
N ALA A 49 4.56 4.97 9.79
CA ALA A 49 4.81 6.41 9.88
C ALA A 49 5.17 6.83 11.31
N TYR A 50 4.49 6.30 12.32
CA TYR A 50 4.80 6.54 13.73
C TYR A 50 6.21 6.05 14.08
N ARG A 51 6.56 4.83 13.68
CA ARG A 51 7.91 4.27 13.85
C ARG A 51 8.99 5.16 13.22
N LEU A 52 8.74 5.61 12.00
CA LEU A 52 9.67 6.48 11.28
C LEU A 52 9.83 7.85 11.98
N GLY A 53 8.74 8.42 12.50
CA GLY A 53 8.78 9.62 13.32
C GLY A 53 9.65 9.44 14.57
N LEU A 54 9.47 8.34 15.30
CA LEU A 54 10.30 8.00 16.46
C LEU A 54 11.77 7.73 16.08
N GLN A 55 12.04 7.12 14.92
CA GLN A 55 13.42 6.95 14.44
C GLN A 55 14.08 8.28 14.09
N THR A 56 13.29 9.22 13.57
CA THR A 56 13.78 10.56 13.23
C THR A 56 14.14 11.36 14.49
N THR A 57 13.31 11.33 15.53
CA THR A 57 13.64 11.94 16.82
C THR A 57 14.90 11.33 17.43
N ASN A 58 15.02 10.00 17.30
CA ASN A 58 16.17 9.25 17.78
C ASN A 58 17.49 9.71 17.17
N VAL A 59 17.54 9.80 15.85
CA VAL A 59 18.77 10.16 15.14
C VAL A 59 19.19 11.59 15.46
N ILE A 60 18.23 12.52 15.60
CA ILE A 60 18.52 13.88 16.05
C ILE A 60 19.07 13.88 17.49
N SER A 61 18.53 13.02 18.37
CA SER A 61 19.04 12.87 19.74
C SER A 61 20.45 12.26 19.77
N ASN A 62 20.76 11.31 18.89
CA ASN A 62 22.11 10.76 18.72
C ASN A 62 23.09 11.83 18.21
N GLU A 63 22.69 12.57 17.17
CA GLU A 63 23.47 13.68 16.63
C GLU A 63 23.82 14.70 17.74
N ARG A 64 22.85 14.99 18.62
CA ARG A 64 23.06 15.85 19.81
C ARG A 64 24.14 15.27 20.74
N GLY A 65 24.09 13.98 21.06
CA GLY A 65 25.07 13.30 21.90
C GLY A 65 26.47 13.30 21.28
N ILE A 66 26.59 12.97 19.99
CA ILE A 66 27.87 12.99 19.27
C ILE A 66 28.40 14.43 19.13
N SER A 67 27.51 15.42 18.95
CA SER A 67 27.89 16.85 18.95
C SER A 67 28.52 17.27 20.27
N MET A 68 27.93 16.85 21.41
CA MET A 68 28.52 17.10 22.73
C MET A 68 29.85 16.36 22.89
N ALA A 69 29.95 15.12 22.41
CA ALA A 69 31.23 14.39 22.43
C ALA A 69 32.32 15.14 21.63
N LEU A 70 31.98 15.68 20.44
CA LEU A 70 32.91 16.49 19.65
C LEU A 70 33.32 17.76 20.36
N ILE A 71 32.39 18.47 21.00
CA ILE A 71 32.68 19.68 21.78
C ILE A 71 33.60 19.33 22.96
N SER A 72 33.46 18.16 23.56
CA SER A 72 34.24 17.69 24.71
C SER A 72 35.60 17.09 24.33
N ALA A 73 35.77 16.65 23.10
CA ALA A 73 36.93 15.90 22.63
C ALA A 73 38.15 16.80 22.35
N SER A 74 39.35 16.19 22.41
CA SER A 74 40.62 16.80 22.02
C SER A 74 41.48 15.81 21.24
N GLY A 75 42.39 16.32 20.40
CA GLY A 75 43.33 15.48 19.66
C GLY A 75 42.66 14.45 18.74
N ALA A 76 43.14 13.20 18.78
CA ALA A 76 42.65 12.10 17.93
C ALA A 76 41.16 11.80 18.14
N ASP A 77 40.63 11.92 19.34
CA ASP A 77 39.20 11.70 19.66
C ASP A 77 38.29 12.70 18.93
N SER A 78 38.77 13.92 18.68
CA SER A 78 38.04 14.94 17.93
C SER A 78 37.87 14.54 16.46
N ILE A 79 38.84 13.86 15.86
CA ILE A 79 38.75 13.37 14.45
C ILE A 79 37.69 12.26 14.36
N ALA A 80 37.75 11.28 15.27
CA ALA A 80 36.78 10.20 15.31
C ALA A 80 35.35 10.69 15.55
N ALA A 81 35.16 11.60 16.52
CA ALA A 81 33.87 12.22 16.81
C ALA A 81 33.34 13.02 15.61
N ARG A 82 34.18 13.71 14.85
CA ARG A 82 33.80 14.45 13.64
C ARG A 82 33.34 13.54 12.53
N GLN A 83 34.03 12.41 12.32
CA GLN A 83 33.61 11.42 11.32
C GLN A 83 32.25 10.80 11.66
N LEU A 84 32.05 10.41 12.93
CA LEU A 84 30.77 9.89 13.41
C LEU A 84 29.64 10.92 13.26
N LEU A 85 29.92 12.18 13.61
CA LEU A 85 28.96 13.28 13.51
C LEU A 85 28.54 13.51 12.05
N THR A 86 29.50 13.48 11.13
CA THR A 86 29.20 13.66 9.71
C THR A 86 28.25 12.57 9.20
N ALA A 87 28.51 11.30 9.55
CA ALA A 87 27.66 10.18 9.18
C ALA A 87 26.23 10.31 9.78
N GLU A 88 26.14 10.70 11.07
CA GLU A 88 24.85 10.83 11.74
C GLU A 88 24.04 12.02 11.22
N ARG A 89 24.68 13.14 10.83
CA ARG A 89 24.01 14.26 10.14
C ARG A 89 23.39 13.85 8.83
N VAL A 90 24.10 13.08 8.01
CA VAL A 90 23.55 12.52 6.75
C VAL A 90 22.35 11.64 7.05
N ARG A 91 22.44 10.80 8.06
CA ARG A 91 21.35 9.92 8.49
C ARG A 91 20.14 10.70 8.99
N SER A 92 20.36 11.77 9.78
CA SER A 92 19.30 12.68 10.25
C SER A 92 18.56 13.32 9.09
N ASP A 93 19.30 13.83 8.10
CA ASP A 93 18.71 14.49 6.92
C ASP A 93 17.95 13.51 6.03
N GLN A 94 18.46 12.30 5.87
CA GLN A 94 17.79 11.23 5.13
C GLN A 94 16.47 10.81 5.79
N LEU A 95 16.48 10.58 7.12
CA LEU A 95 15.28 10.19 7.85
C LEU A 95 14.24 11.30 7.91
N LEU A 96 14.65 12.56 8.08
CA LEU A 96 13.74 13.71 8.00
C LEU A 96 13.08 13.81 6.62
N THR A 97 13.84 13.56 5.57
CA THR A 97 13.31 13.57 4.20
C THR A 97 12.37 12.39 3.95
N GLN A 98 12.74 11.20 4.42
CA GLN A 98 11.90 10.02 4.32
C GLN A 98 10.59 10.16 5.12
N PHE A 99 10.66 10.77 6.30
CA PHE A 99 9.50 11.07 7.13
C PHE A 99 8.55 12.06 6.44
N ASP A 100 9.08 13.14 5.86
CA ASP A 100 8.35 14.13 5.09
C ASP A 100 7.60 13.48 3.90
N ILE A 101 8.30 12.65 3.11
CA ILE A 101 7.72 11.88 2.00
C ILE A 101 6.60 10.95 2.50
N THR A 102 6.83 10.29 3.64
CA THR A 102 5.85 9.36 4.23
C THR A 102 4.58 10.09 4.65
N LEU A 103 4.70 11.25 5.29
CA LEU A 103 3.57 12.10 5.69
C LEU A 103 2.72 12.54 4.48
N HIS A 104 3.39 12.91 3.39
CA HIS A 104 2.70 13.28 2.14
C HIS A 104 2.00 12.08 1.48
N ARG A 105 2.64 10.93 1.47
CA ARG A 105 2.12 9.71 0.85
C ARG A 105 0.85 9.20 1.51
N PHE A 106 0.80 9.18 2.82
CA PHE A 106 -0.35 8.62 3.56
C PHE A 106 -1.48 9.63 3.80
N ARG A 107 -1.34 10.88 3.37
CA ARG A 107 -2.36 11.94 3.50
C ARG A 107 -2.99 11.98 4.89
N PHE A 108 -2.15 12.01 5.92
CA PHE A 108 -2.64 12.12 7.28
C PHE A 108 -3.49 13.39 7.44
N ALA A 109 -4.72 13.23 7.92
CA ALA A 109 -5.54 14.36 8.36
C ALA A 109 -4.97 14.86 9.70
N MET A 110 -3.91 15.66 9.63
CA MET A 110 -3.25 16.17 10.83
C MET A 110 -3.86 17.47 11.29
N PRO A 111 -4.18 17.59 12.58
CA PRO A 111 -4.56 18.86 13.18
C PRO A 111 -3.37 19.85 13.31
N VAL A 112 -2.16 19.41 12.91
CA VAL A 112 -0.91 20.15 13.04
C VAL A 112 -0.32 20.42 11.67
N ASP A 113 0.11 21.65 11.42
CA ASP A 113 0.88 21.98 10.20
C ASP A 113 2.26 21.31 10.24
N HIS A 114 2.31 20.08 9.72
CA HIS A 114 3.54 19.27 9.68
C HIS A 114 4.62 19.91 8.80
N LYS A 115 4.24 20.65 7.73
CA LYS A 115 5.21 21.30 6.82
C LYS A 115 5.95 22.44 7.54
N ALA A 116 5.21 23.30 8.23
CA ALA A 116 5.80 24.38 9.01
C ALA A 116 6.69 23.81 10.12
N ARG A 117 6.26 22.73 10.79
CA ARG A 117 7.02 22.06 11.84
C ARG A 117 8.32 21.43 11.31
N LEU A 118 8.27 20.69 10.21
CA LEU A 118 9.47 20.12 9.61
C LEU A 118 10.45 21.19 9.11
N ALA A 119 9.94 22.28 8.55
CA ALA A 119 10.77 23.43 8.18
C ALA A 119 11.43 24.07 9.41
N GLN A 120 10.73 24.16 10.54
CA GLN A 120 11.28 24.62 11.81
C GLN A 120 12.37 23.68 12.33
N VAL A 121 12.15 22.36 12.28
CA VAL A 121 13.15 21.34 12.64
C VAL A 121 14.43 21.52 11.83
N ARG A 122 14.33 21.61 10.51
CA ARG A 122 15.48 21.81 9.61
C ARG A 122 16.25 23.10 9.94
N ARG A 123 15.54 24.20 10.20
CA ARG A 123 16.17 25.48 10.61
C ARG A 123 16.90 25.37 11.96
N SER A 124 16.24 24.78 12.96
CA SER A 124 16.83 24.58 14.28
C SER A 124 18.08 23.72 14.23
N LEU A 125 18.04 22.63 13.45
CA LEU A 125 19.23 21.77 13.25
C LEU A 125 20.35 22.50 12.54
N ALA A 126 20.09 23.24 11.47
CA ALA A 126 21.10 23.98 10.71
C ALA A 126 21.82 25.03 11.63
N LEU A 127 21.05 25.78 12.42
CA LEU A 127 21.60 26.75 13.36
C LEU A 127 22.45 26.08 14.46
N SER A 128 21.96 24.96 15.00
CA SER A 128 22.67 24.20 16.03
C SER A 128 23.97 23.61 15.48
N ARG A 129 23.93 22.97 14.30
CA ARG A 129 25.10 22.43 13.61
C ARG A 129 26.17 23.50 13.37
N ALA A 130 25.79 24.68 12.89
CA ALA A 130 26.72 25.80 12.69
C ALA A 130 27.36 26.29 13.99
N ARG A 131 26.63 26.25 15.11
CA ARG A 131 27.20 26.59 16.44
C ARG A 131 28.17 25.52 16.93
N VAL A 132 27.80 24.25 16.82
CA VAL A 132 28.65 23.10 17.16
C VAL A 132 29.96 23.15 16.36
N ASP A 133 29.88 23.38 15.04
CA ASP A 133 31.05 23.42 14.16
C ASP A 133 31.98 24.57 14.54
N ARG A 134 31.45 25.75 14.91
CA ARG A 134 32.23 26.87 15.39
C ARG A 134 32.93 26.55 16.70
N LEU A 135 32.22 25.99 17.69
CA LEU A 135 32.80 25.60 18.97
C LEU A 135 33.88 24.52 18.80
N ALA A 136 33.69 23.58 17.90
CA ALA A 136 34.65 22.51 17.62
C ALA A 136 36.00 23.03 17.04
N LEU A 137 35.99 24.23 16.45
CA LEU A 137 37.22 24.88 15.96
C LEU A 137 38.02 25.60 17.07
N LEU A 138 37.39 25.92 18.19
CA LEU A 138 38.04 26.57 19.30
C LEU A 138 38.91 25.58 20.11
N PRO A 139 39.97 26.04 20.78
CA PRO A 139 40.68 25.22 21.74
C PRO A 139 39.76 24.74 22.86
N ARG A 140 39.94 23.48 23.33
CA ARG A 140 39.05 22.89 24.35
C ARG A 140 38.90 23.79 25.61
N ALA A 141 39.98 24.41 26.04
CA ALA A 141 39.99 25.25 27.24
C ALA A 141 39.13 26.53 27.12
N THR A 142 38.75 26.93 25.90
CA THR A 142 37.95 28.15 25.65
C THR A 142 36.49 27.82 25.33
N ARG A 143 36.07 26.53 25.33
CA ARG A 143 34.72 26.12 25.10
C ARG A 143 33.92 26.18 26.40
N GLY A 144 33.13 27.24 26.57
CA GLY A 144 32.28 27.43 27.75
C GLY A 144 31.12 26.41 27.84
N SER A 145 30.72 26.09 29.07
CA SER A 145 29.59 25.18 29.33
C SER A 145 28.28 25.74 28.80
N ASP A 146 28.03 27.04 29.02
CA ASP A 146 26.78 27.70 28.59
C ASP A 146 26.68 27.81 27.08
N GLU A 147 27.80 28.11 26.40
CA GLU A 147 27.85 28.12 24.93
C GLU A 147 27.65 26.73 24.33
N SER A 148 28.21 25.72 24.98
CA SER A 148 28.04 24.32 24.59
C SER A 148 26.58 23.85 24.75
N GLU A 149 25.94 24.20 25.87
CA GLU A 149 24.53 23.93 26.12
C GLU A 149 23.65 24.69 25.11
N ALA A 150 23.92 25.97 24.84
CA ALA A 150 23.21 26.79 23.88
C ALA A 150 23.37 26.28 22.41
N ALA A 151 24.53 25.71 22.08
CA ALA A 151 24.76 25.10 20.76
C ALA A 151 23.89 23.88 20.54
N LEU A 152 23.61 23.09 21.57
CA LEU A 152 22.78 21.88 21.50
C LEU A 152 21.27 22.15 21.68
N GLN A 153 20.92 23.34 22.24
CA GLN A 153 19.53 23.71 22.49
C GLN A 153 18.67 23.67 21.21
N GLY A 154 19.24 24.02 20.05
CA GLY A 154 18.53 23.94 18.77
C GLY A 154 18.15 22.50 18.37
N MET A 155 18.93 21.50 18.76
CA MET A 155 18.59 20.09 18.54
C MET A 155 17.48 19.62 19.48
N ILE A 156 17.48 20.11 20.72
CA ILE A 156 16.37 19.87 21.66
C ILE A 156 15.09 20.50 21.10
N ASN A 157 15.15 21.75 20.66
CA ASN A 157 14.01 22.46 20.08
C ASN A 157 13.51 21.77 18.77
N ALA A 158 14.42 21.18 18.00
CA ALA A 158 14.06 20.39 16.82
C ALA A 158 13.23 19.15 17.20
N ILE A 159 13.65 18.40 18.22
CA ILE A 159 12.91 17.24 18.76
C ILE A 159 11.54 17.69 19.28
N GLU A 160 11.50 18.76 20.07
CA GLU A 160 10.26 19.31 20.63
C GLU A 160 9.29 19.82 19.54
N SER A 161 9.82 20.37 18.45
CA SER A 161 9.01 20.79 17.30
C SER A 161 8.46 19.59 16.50
N LEU A 162 9.18 18.46 16.49
CA LEU A 162 8.77 17.24 15.80
C LEU A 162 7.74 16.45 16.63
N ARG A 163 7.84 16.53 17.96
CA ARG A 163 6.98 15.78 18.90
C ARG A 163 5.48 15.90 18.61
N PRO A 164 4.87 17.08 18.40
CA PRO A 164 3.43 17.17 18.10
C PRO A 164 3.01 16.46 16.82
N VAL A 165 3.91 16.35 15.83
CA VAL A 165 3.63 15.62 14.58
C VAL A 165 3.61 14.11 14.86
N VAL A 166 4.61 13.61 15.59
CA VAL A 166 4.69 12.19 15.98
C VAL A 166 3.51 11.82 16.89
N ASP A 167 3.14 12.69 17.82
CA ASP A 167 2.02 12.52 18.73
C ASP A 167 0.66 12.47 17.98
N ALA A 168 0.50 13.32 16.98
CA ALA A 168 -0.71 13.31 16.15
C ALA A 168 -0.85 11.98 15.38
N ILE A 169 0.25 11.44 14.85
CA ILE A 169 0.24 10.12 14.20
C ILE A 169 -0.08 9.01 15.21
N GLY A 170 0.55 9.06 16.38
CA GLY A 170 0.28 8.12 17.48
C GLY A 170 -1.19 8.16 17.92
N GLY A 171 -1.74 9.35 18.12
CA GLY A 171 -3.16 9.56 18.45
C GLY A 171 -4.10 9.03 17.38
N GLN A 172 -3.79 9.27 16.10
CA GLN A 172 -4.56 8.74 14.99
C GLN A 172 -4.49 7.20 14.94
N THR A 173 -3.32 6.62 15.21
CA THR A 173 -3.14 5.17 15.29
C THR A 173 -4.00 4.56 16.41
N ILE A 174 -4.05 5.21 17.57
CA ILE A 174 -4.89 4.78 18.71
C ILE A 174 -6.38 4.92 18.37
N ASN A 175 -6.79 6.04 17.77
CA ASN A 175 -8.19 6.30 17.43
C ASN A 175 -8.73 5.32 16.37
N GLN A 176 -7.87 4.84 15.47
CA GLN A 176 -8.25 3.84 14.47
C GLN A 176 -8.31 2.43 15.06
N ASP A 177 -7.40 2.10 15.98
CA ASP A 177 -7.35 0.80 16.64
C ASP A 177 -6.86 0.94 18.08
N MET A 178 -7.80 0.84 19.02
CA MET A 178 -7.50 0.91 20.46
C MET A 178 -6.51 -0.16 20.93
N ARG A 179 -6.36 -1.27 20.20
CA ARG A 179 -5.35 -2.30 20.50
C ARG A 179 -3.92 -1.74 20.39
N MET A 180 -3.73 -0.70 19.57
CA MET A 180 -2.45 -0.04 19.37
C MET A 180 -2.10 0.96 20.49
N ALA A 181 -3.04 1.31 21.35
CA ALA A 181 -2.82 2.29 22.42
C ALA A 181 -1.58 1.95 23.27
N ARG A 182 -1.47 0.69 23.72
CA ARG A 182 -0.31 0.29 24.53
C ARG A 182 0.99 0.32 23.75
N VAL A 183 0.99 -0.07 22.48
CA VAL A 183 2.18 -0.06 21.62
C VAL A 183 2.69 1.37 21.47
N VAL A 184 1.78 2.29 21.13
CA VAL A 184 2.09 3.72 20.94
C VAL A 184 2.57 4.34 22.25
N LEU A 185 1.86 4.12 23.35
CA LEU A 185 2.22 4.67 24.66
C LEU A 185 3.55 4.11 25.17
N SER A 186 3.78 2.80 25.06
CA SER A 186 5.07 2.21 25.48
C SER A 186 6.23 2.71 24.61
N ALA A 187 6.05 2.82 23.30
CA ALA A 187 7.06 3.36 22.40
C ALA A 187 7.39 4.82 22.74
N ARG A 188 6.36 5.61 23.10
CA ARG A 188 6.52 6.99 23.55
C ARG A 188 7.25 7.07 24.90
N THR A 189 6.87 6.26 25.88
CA THR A 189 7.53 6.21 27.19
C THR A 189 9.03 5.89 27.03
N ILE A 190 9.37 4.98 26.13
CA ILE A 190 10.77 4.63 25.82
C ILE A 190 11.51 5.81 25.18
N GLU A 191 10.84 6.54 24.27
CA GLU A 191 11.43 7.72 23.64
C GLU A 191 11.70 8.85 24.64
N ASP A 192 10.74 9.10 25.55
CA ASP A 192 10.91 10.09 26.63
C ASP A 192 12.04 9.68 27.58
N LEU A 193 12.13 8.41 27.97
CA LEU A 193 13.26 7.88 28.78
C LEU A 193 14.59 8.17 28.11
N ARG A 194 14.68 7.92 26.82
CA ARG A 194 15.90 8.13 26.04
C ARG A 194 16.27 9.60 25.90
N ASP A 195 15.31 10.47 25.64
CA ASP A 195 15.54 11.92 25.54
C ASP A 195 15.99 12.49 26.88
N TYR A 196 15.34 12.10 27.98
CA TYR A 196 15.73 12.55 29.33
C TYR A 196 17.10 12.03 29.72
N ALA A 197 17.47 10.79 29.40
CA ALA A 197 18.82 10.29 29.60
C ALA A 197 19.86 11.12 28.84
N GLY A 198 19.58 11.44 27.58
CA GLY A 198 20.46 12.28 26.76
C GLY A 198 20.60 13.72 27.30
N ARG A 199 19.50 14.33 27.77
CA ARG A 199 19.49 15.66 28.39
C ARG A 199 20.28 15.64 29.72
N GLY A 200 20.08 14.61 30.55
CA GLY A 200 20.80 14.42 31.79
C GLY A 200 22.31 14.28 31.58
N ALA A 201 22.72 13.49 30.59
CA ALA A 201 24.11 13.33 30.22
C ALA A 201 24.78 14.67 29.80
N ILE A 202 24.05 15.52 29.03
CA ILE A 202 24.55 16.83 28.61
C ILE A 202 24.67 17.80 29.82
N LEU A 203 23.65 17.82 30.70
CA LEU A 203 23.69 18.66 31.92
C LEU A 203 24.85 18.29 32.84
N LEU A 204 25.28 17.03 32.83
CA LEU A 204 26.49 16.60 33.55
C LEU A 204 27.77 16.92 32.79
N ALA A 205 27.81 16.64 31.48
CA ALA A 205 29.02 16.78 30.68
C ALA A 205 29.43 18.24 30.48
N ALA A 206 28.51 19.20 30.40
CA ALA A 206 28.82 20.60 30.15
C ALA A 206 29.67 21.24 31.28
N PRO A 207 29.33 21.20 32.59
CA PRO A 207 30.17 21.72 33.66
C PRO A 207 31.47 20.93 33.84
N MET A 208 31.53 19.66 33.49
CA MET A 208 32.77 18.88 33.48
C MET A 208 33.82 19.42 32.49
N LEU A 209 33.40 20.14 31.43
CA LEU A 209 34.33 20.82 30.50
C LEU A 209 35.14 21.90 31.24
N GLU A 210 34.50 22.65 32.13
CA GLU A 210 35.08 23.72 32.90
C GLU A 210 35.68 23.24 34.24
N ARG A 211 35.56 21.95 34.53
CA ARG A 211 35.99 21.32 35.79
C ARG A 211 35.36 22.00 37.03
N GLN A 212 34.14 22.46 36.88
CA GLN A 212 33.39 23.13 37.94
C GLN A 212 32.32 22.18 38.52
N PRO A 213 31.91 22.39 39.79
CA PRO A 213 30.78 21.66 40.34
C PRO A 213 29.49 22.12 39.69
N LEU A 214 28.45 21.26 39.77
CA LEU A 214 27.10 21.59 39.31
C LEU A 214 26.54 22.78 40.09
N ASP A 215 26.15 23.84 39.40
CA ASP A 215 25.40 24.94 39.99
C ASP A 215 24.00 24.48 40.43
N VAL A 216 23.38 25.27 41.31
CA VAL A 216 22.05 24.92 41.89
C VAL A 216 20.99 24.75 40.83
N SER A 217 20.99 25.58 39.79
CA SER A 217 19.99 25.54 38.72
C SER A 217 20.10 24.25 37.87
N ARG A 218 21.33 23.91 37.46
CA ARG A 218 21.58 22.66 36.70
C ARG A 218 21.29 21.42 37.55
N ARG A 219 21.65 21.47 38.83
CA ARG A 219 21.33 20.39 39.77
C ARG A 219 19.84 20.17 39.89
N THR A 220 19.04 21.22 40.11
CA THR A 220 17.60 21.12 40.21
C THR A 220 17.00 20.57 38.93
N ARG A 221 17.45 21.04 37.75
CA ARG A 221 17.02 20.50 36.46
C ARG A 221 17.37 19.01 36.31
N LEU A 222 18.55 18.61 36.74
CA LEU A 222 18.97 17.20 36.66
C LEU A 222 18.16 16.32 37.60
N GLU A 223 17.95 16.73 38.86
CA GLU A 223 17.11 16.01 39.83
C GLU A 223 15.67 15.84 39.32
N GLN A 224 15.12 16.87 38.66
CA GLN A 224 13.79 16.75 37.98
C GLN A 224 13.78 15.73 36.84
N LEU A 225 14.85 15.70 36.02
CA LEU A 225 14.98 14.73 34.95
C LEU A 225 15.10 13.28 35.47
N LEU A 226 15.93 13.08 36.51
CA LEU A 226 16.10 11.77 37.15
C LEU A 226 14.79 11.27 37.74
N GLY A 227 14.05 12.13 38.47
CA GLY A 227 12.73 11.78 38.99
C GLY A 227 11.73 11.44 37.91
N ARG A 228 11.77 12.09 36.74
CA ARG A 228 10.97 11.73 35.59
C ARG A 228 11.35 10.37 35.00
N ILE A 229 12.65 10.06 34.94
CA ILE A 229 13.13 8.74 34.48
C ILE A 229 12.59 7.64 35.39
N ASP A 230 12.60 7.80 36.71
CA ASP A 230 12.07 6.83 37.66
C ASP A 230 10.56 6.63 37.49
N GLN A 231 9.80 7.71 37.30
CA GLN A 231 8.36 7.63 37.01
C GLN A 231 8.09 6.89 35.73
N LEU A 232 8.82 7.20 34.65
CA LEU A 232 8.67 6.54 33.35
C LEU A 232 9.11 5.07 33.40
N HIS A 233 10.10 4.72 34.22
CA HIS A 233 10.47 3.32 34.46
C HIS A 233 9.32 2.52 35.03
N THR A 234 8.70 3.02 36.12
CA THR A 234 7.54 2.37 36.74
C THR A 234 6.35 2.27 35.76
N LEU A 235 6.11 3.34 34.97
CA LEU A 235 5.07 3.34 33.95
C LEU A 235 5.35 2.31 32.87
N LEU A 236 6.58 2.23 32.37
CA LEU A 236 7.01 1.27 31.34
C LEU A 236 6.82 -0.17 31.83
N ASP A 237 7.18 -0.46 33.06
CA ASP A 237 6.99 -1.79 33.67
C ASP A 237 5.52 -2.19 33.70
N SER A 238 4.64 -1.27 34.11
CA SER A 238 3.19 -1.48 34.09
C SER A 238 2.65 -1.70 32.68
N GLN A 239 3.09 -0.88 31.72
CA GLN A 239 2.66 -0.99 30.31
C GLN A 239 3.08 -2.31 29.67
N LEU A 240 4.30 -2.81 30.01
CA LEU A 240 4.87 -4.00 29.40
C LEU A 240 4.50 -5.32 30.08
N ALA A 241 3.92 -5.28 31.28
CA ALA A 241 3.57 -6.49 32.05
C ALA A 241 2.80 -7.53 31.22
N THR A 242 1.87 -7.07 30.38
CA THR A 242 1.07 -7.95 29.51
C THR A 242 1.82 -8.44 28.27
N TYR A 243 2.97 -7.88 27.92
CA TYR A 243 3.74 -8.29 26.75
C TYR A 243 4.94 -9.19 27.07
N LEU A 244 5.22 -9.45 28.36
CA LEU A 244 6.35 -10.29 28.79
C LEU A 244 6.24 -11.75 28.38
N HIS A 245 5.05 -12.20 27.95
CA HIS A 245 4.87 -13.51 27.34
C HIS A 245 5.54 -13.61 25.95
N VAL A 246 5.81 -12.47 25.27
CA VAL A 246 6.48 -12.42 23.98
C VAL A 246 8.00 -12.51 24.21
N PRO A 247 8.69 -13.58 23.76
CA PRO A 247 10.10 -13.80 24.06
C PRO A 247 11.02 -12.65 23.63
N ARG A 248 10.76 -12.05 22.45
CA ARG A 248 11.53 -10.95 21.90
C ARG A 248 11.44 -9.69 22.78
N ILE A 249 10.24 -9.35 23.28
CA ILE A 249 10.02 -8.19 24.15
C ILE A 249 10.61 -8.48 25.53
N ARG A 250 10.40 -9.67 26.09
CA ARG A 250 10.97 -10.09 27.37
C ARG A 250 12.50 -9.97 27.38
N LYS A 251 13.18 -10.48 26.33
CA LYS A 251 14.63 -10.39 26.18
C LYS A 251 15.09 -8.92 26.10
N ALA A 252 14.46 -8.12 25.26
CA ALA A 252 14.81 -6.71 25.11
C ALA A 252 14.57 -5.91 26.41
N LYS A 253 13.50 -6.20 27.17
CA LYS A 253 13.25 -5.56 28.48
C LYS A 253 14.31 -5.95 29.52
N ALA A 254 14.71 -7.21 29.56
CA ALA A 254 15.79 -7.66 30.45
C ALA A 254 17.12 -6.96 30.12
N GLU A 255 17.41 -6.76 28.83
CA GLU A 255 18.57 -6.02 28.37
C GLU A 255 18.50 -4.52 28.77
N VAL A 256 17.32 -3.90 28.69
CA VAL A 256 17.12 -2.53 29.17
C VAL A 256 17.35 -2.44 30.69
N ASN A 257 16.80 -3.36 31.46
CA ASN A 257 17.02 -3.36 32.91
C ASN A 257 18.50 -3.46 33.25
N LEU A 258 19.23 -4.36 32.57
CA LEU A 258 20.66 -4.56 32.82
C LEU A 258 21.48 -3.35 32.34
N ARG A 259 21.41 -3.03 31.05
CA ARG A 259 22.30 -2.04 30.43
C ARG A 259 21.89 -0.59 30.72
N TYR A 260 20.58 -0.30 30.66
CA TYR A 260 20.13 1.06 30.86
C TYR A 260 19.97 1.38 32.35
N PHE A 261 19.15 0.65 33.12
CA PHE A 261 18.88 1.02 34.51
C PHE A 261 20.02 0.66 35.46
N ASN A 262 20.57 -0.56 35.39
CA ASN A 262 21.61 -0.99 36.33
C ASN A 262 23.00 -0.40 35.99
N GLU A 263 23.28 -0.09 34.72
CA GLU A 263 24.59 0.41 34.32
C GLU A 263 24.55 1.89 33.93
N ALA A 264 23.75 2.31 32.93
CA ALA A 264 23.76 3.67 32.40
C ALA A 264 23.19 4.67 33.41
N TYR A 265 21.99 4.38 33.92
CA TYR A 265 21.31 5.25 34.90
C TYR A 265 22.04 5.30 36.22
N ALA A 266 22.52 4.16 36.72
CA ALA A 266 23.38 4.12 37.90
C ALA A 266 24.66 4.95 37.71
N LYS A 267 25.25 4.93 36.51
CA LYS A 267 26.42 5.77 36.18
C LYS A 267 26.10 7.27 36.14
N LEU A 268 24.90 7.63 35.66
CA LEU A 268 24.44 9.03 35.73
C LEU A 268 24.30 9.50 37.18
N LEU A 269 23.70 8.68 38.06
CA LEU A 269 23.57 8.98 39.49
C LEU A 269 24.94 9.09 40.18
N GLU A 270 25.84 8.15 39.91
CA GLU A 270 27.21 8.19 40.43
C GLU A 270 27.93 9.48 40.00
N THR A 271 27.85 9.80 38.71
CA THR A 271 28.47 10.99 38.13
C THR A 271 27.88 12.29 38.72
N GLU A 272 26.56 12.31 38.94
CA GLU A 272 25.88 13.43 39.60
C GLU A 272 26.43 13.65 41.00
N LEU A 273 26.57 12.58 41.80
CA LEU A 273 27.16 12.65 43.15
C LEU A 273 28.61 13.15 43.13
N LEU A 274 29.43 12.65 42.17
CA LEU A 274 30.80 13.12 42.00
C LEU A 274 30.86 14.60 41.61
N CYS A 275 29.99 15.08 40.74
CA CYS A 275 29.93 16.47 40.29
C CYS A 275 29.42 17.45 41.37
N ARG A 276 28.86 16.97 42.49
CA ARG A 276 28.53 17.78 43.67
C ARG A 276 29.79 18.24 44.42
N GLN A 277 30.90 17.50 44.34
CA GLN A 277 32.15 17.79 45.02
C GLN A 277 33.14 18.43 44.06
N ALA A 278 33.65 19.64 44.39
CA ALA A 278 34.58 20.40 43.55
C ALA A 278 35.90 19.67 43.26
N SER A 279 36.36 18.80 44.15
CA SER A 279 37.58 17.99 43.97
C SER A 279 37.37 16.83 42.97
N ALA A 280 36.23 16.19 43.01
CA ALA A 280 35.88 15.05 42.13
C ALA A 280 35.45 15.53 40.75
N ALA A 281 34.77 16.69 40.62
CA ALA A 281 34.42 17.29 39.34
C ALA A 281 35.66 17.61 38.47
N LYS A 282 36.83 17.86 39.08
CA LYS A 282 38.08 18.09 38.35
C LYS A 282 38.67 16.85 37.68
N GLN A 283 38.30 15.64 38.13
CA GLN A 283 38.79 14.37 37.61
C GLN A 283 37.84 13.71 36.60
N ALA A 284 36.60 14.19 36.52
CA ALA A 284 35.58 13.60 35.65
C ALA A 284 35.86 13.93 34.17
N ALA A 285 35.75 12.91 33.31
CA ALA A 285 35.98 13.00 31.88
C ALA A 285 34.64 12.96 31.11
N PRO A 286 34.16 14.10 30.56
CA PRO A 286 32.87 14.18 29.92
C PRO A 286 32.73 13.29 28.67
N ASP A 287 33.82 13.15 27.92
CA ASP A 287 33.90 12.31 26.73
C ASP A 287 33.80 10.82 27.06
N GLN A 288 34.37 10.39 28.19
CA GLN A 288 34.23 9.00 28.67
C GLN A 288 32.80 8.70 29.11
N LEU A 289 32.15 9.63 29.84
CA LEU A 289 30.75 9.49 30.23
C LEU A 289 29.85 9.27 29.00
N LEU A 290 30.03 10.12 27.99
CA LEU A 290 29.20 10.03 26.78
C LEU A 290 29.46 8.76 25.98
N ARG A 291 30.73 8.31 25.86
CA ARG A 291 31.07 7.02 25.21
C ARG A 291 30.49 5.83 25.94
N ASP A 292 30.51 5.84 27.26
CA ASP A 292 30.00 4.72 28.07
C ASP A 292 28.46 4.64 28.08
N LEU A 293 27.78 5.78 28.03
CA LEU A 293 26.31 5.83 28.05
C LEU A 293 25.66 5.48 26.71
N HIS A 294 26.24 5.92 25.60
CA HIS A 294 25.63 5.79 24.28
C HIS A 294 25.22 4.35 23.90
N PRO A 295 26.10 3.32 23.99
CA PRO A 295 25.74 1.95 23.65
C PRO A 295 24.71 1.34 24.63
N LYS A 296 24.65 1.81 25.85
CA LYS A 296 23.73 1.31 26.87
C LYS A 296 22.32 1.88 26.68
N VAL A 297 22.21 3.15 26.32
CA VAL A 297 20.95 3.81 25.95
C VAL A 297 20.34 3.21 24.69
N GLN A 298 21.15 2.62 23.80
CA GLN A 298 20.68 1.96 22.60
C GLN A 298 19.79 0.72 22.91
N SER A 299 19.92 0.13 24.12
CA SER A 299 19.01 -0.95 24.56
C SER A 299 17.55 -0.53 24.58
N LEU A 300 17.25 0.73 24.89
CA LEU A 300 15.91 1.31 24.82
C LEU A 300 15.35 1.27 23.38
N GLU A 301 16.18 1.57 22.39
CA GLU A 301 15.80 1.48 20.98
C GLU A 301 15.48 0.04 20.57
N THR A 302 16.31 -0.92 21.02
CA THR A 302 16.07 -2.34 20.79
C THR A 302 14.73 -2.79 21.36
N LEU A 303 14.36 -2.32 22.55
CA LEU A 303 13.07 -2.62 23.18
C LEU A 303 11.92 -1.99 22.40
N ARG A 304 12.04 -0.73 22.00
CA ARG A 304 11.04 -0.05 21.18
C ARG A 304 10.81 -0.79 19.86
N GLU A 305 11.89 -1.14 19.17
CA GLU A 305 11.82 -1.90 17.92
C GLU A 305 11.21 -3.28 18.12
N ALA A 306 11.49 -3.95 19.24
CA ALA A 306 10.85 -5.22 19.57
C ALA A 306 9.33 -5.08 19.73
N ILE A 307 8.86 -4.01 20.40
CA ILE A 307 7.44 -3.75 20.63
C ILE A 307 6.73 -3.40 19.32
N VAL A 308 7.24 -2.39 18.61
CA VAL A 308 6.64 -1.89 17.37
C VAL A 308 6.72 -2.95 16.26
N GLY A 309 7.85 -3.65 16.17
CA GLY A 309 8.04 -4.74 15.21
C GLY A 309 7.08 -5.90 15.43
N THR A 310 6.89 -6.34 16.69
CA THR A 310 5.92 -7.39 17.04
C THR A 310 4.49 -6.99 16.68
N ALA A 311 4.12 -5.74 16.96
CA ALA A 311 2.81 -5.20 16.59
C ALA A 311 2.63 -5.15 15.06
N SER A 312 3.63 -4.66 14.32
CA SER A 312 3.62 -4.60 12.86
C SER A 312 3.46 -5.99 12.24
N GLU A 313 4.21 -6.99 12.73
CA GLU A 313 4.10 -8.38 12.30
C GLU A 313 2.72 -8.98 12.60
N GLY A 314 2.12 -8.60 13.74
CA GLY A 314 0.77 -9.00 14.13
C GLY A 314 -0.29 -8.46 13.16
N ILE A 315 -0.24 -7.15 12.88
CA ILE A 315 -1.15 -6.48 11.95
C ILE A 315 -0.97 -7.06 10.52
N ALA A 316 0.27 -7.25 10.08
CA ALA A 316 0.54 -7.83 8.76
C ALA A 316 -0.07 -9.23 8.62
N ARG A 317 0.07 -10.07 9.65
CA ARG A 317 -0.56 -11.41 9.69
C ARG A 317 -2.10 -11.34 9.64
N GLN A 318 -2.70 -10.39 10.34
CA GLN A 318 -4.16 -10.18 10.33
C GLN A 318 -4.62 -9.72 8.95
N ARG A 319 -3.94 -8.74 8.34
CA ARG A 319 -4.19 -8.28 6.97
C ARG A 319 -4.15 -9.44 5.96
N ASP A 320 -3.08 -10.24 6.02
CA ASP A 320 -2.87 -11.36 5.11
C ASP A 320 -3.89 -12.49 5.34
N SER A 321 -4.29 -12.68 6.60
CA SER A 321 -5.37 -13.62 6.97
C SER A 321 -6.72 -13.17 6.40
N ALA A 322 -7.07 -11.87 6.55
CA ALA A 322 -8.29 -11.30 6.01
C ALA A 322 -8.32 -11.41 4.48
N TRP A 323 -7.19 -11.13 3.83
CA TRP A 323 -7.06 -11.29 2.38
C TRP A 323 -7.22 -12.75 1.93
N ARG A 324 -6.58 -13.71 2.63
CA ARG A 324 -6.75 -15.14 2.33
C ARG A 324 -8.20 -15.59 2.52
N LYS A 325 -8.86 -15.14 3.59
CA LYS A 325 -10.29 -15.42 3.82
C LYS A 325 -11.16 -14.84 2.70
N ALA A 326 -10.90 -13.62 2.24
CA ALA A 326 -11.61 -13.02 1.12
C ALA A 326 -11.47 -13.87 -0.15
N LEU A 327 -10.23 -14.28 -0.47
CA LEU A 327 -9.94 -15.13 -1.63
C LEU A 327 -10.62 -16.50 -1.51
N GLN A 328 -10.53 -17.15 -0.37
CA GLN A 328 -11.20 -18.43 -0.11
C GLN A 328 -12.71 -18.33 -0.27
N THR A 329 -13.32 -17.29 0.31
CA THR A 329 -14.76 -17.05 0.20
C THR A 329 -15.16 -16.78 -1.26
N MET A 330 -14.35 -16.04 -2.01
CA MET A 330 -14.59 -15.76 -3.43
C MET A 330 -14.51 -17.03 -4.28
N VAL A 331 -13.52 -17.87 -4.04
CA VAL A 331 -13.35 -19.15 -4.74
C VAL A 331 -14.48 -20.11 -4.41
N LEU A 332 -14.81 -20.26 -3.12
CA LEU A 332 -15.92 -21.13 -2.68
C LEU A 332 -17.27 -20.63 -3.18
N GLY A 333 -17.52 -19.33 -3.11
CA GLY A 333 -18.75 -18.72 -3.64
C GLY A 333 -18.87 -18.86 -5.15
N GLY A 334 -17.76 -18.65 -5.86
CA GLY A 334 -17.70 -18.89 -7.31
C GLY A 334 -17.93 -20.34 -7.69
N ALA A 335 -17.30 -21.28 -6.97
CA ALA A 335 -17.52 -22.71 -7.18
C ALA A 335 -18.98 -23.11 -6.89
N MET A 336 -19.57 -22.60 -5.80
CA MET A 336 -20.97 -22.84 -5.47
C MET A 336 -21.91 -22.27 -6.54
N ALA A 337 -21.65 -21.05 -7.02
CA ALA A 337 -22.42 -20.44 -8.09
C ALA A 337 -22.33 -21.24 -9.39
N LEU A 338 -21.15 -21.75 -9.73
CA LEU A 338 -20.95 -22.64 -10.88
C LEU A 338 -21.70 -23.96 -10.73
N VAL A 339 -21.68 -24.58 -9.55
CA VAL A 339 -22.42 -25.82 -9.27
C VAL A 339 -23.93 -25.57 -9.37
N LEU A 340 -24.43 -24.48 -8.79
CA LEU A 340 -25.84 -24.10 -8.89
C LEU A 340 -26.25 -23.82 -10.34
N LEU A 341 -25.43 -23.11 -11.08
CA LEU A 341 -25.66 -22.86 -12.50
C LEU A 341 -25.68 -24.17 -13.30
N TRP A 342 -24.74 -25.05 -13.04
CA TRP A 342 -24.68 -26.37 -13.66
C TRP A 342 -25.89 -27.23 -13.32
N GLN A 343 -26.29 -27.28 -12.04
CA GLN A 343 -27.53 -27.97 -11.62
C GLN A 343 -28.78 -27.40 -12.31
N LEU A 344 -28.86 -26.07 -12.39
CA LEU A 344 -29.97 -25.39 -13.06
C LEU A 344 -30.02 -25.71 -14.55
N LEU A 345 -28.85 -25.75 -15.21
CA LEU A 345 -28.74 -26.18 -16.61
C LEU A 345 -29.11 -27.66 -16.80
N LEU A 346 -28.74 -28.51 -15.84
CA LEU A 346 -29.14 -29.93 -15.84
C LEU A 346 -30.65 -30.07 -15.65
N ILE A 347 -31.27 -29.42 -14.66
CA ILE A 347 -32.72 -29.44 -14.43
C ILE A 347 -33.45 -28.89 -15.64
N ARG A 348 -32.96 -27.80 -16.21
CA ARG A 348 -33.54 -27.24 -17.44
C ARG A 348 -33.45 -28.21 -18.61
N ARG A 349 -32.31 -28.91 -18.76
CA ARG A 349 -32.10 -29.90 -19.84
C ARG A 349 -32.88 -31.20 -19.63
N SER A 350 -32.90 -31.71 -18.39
CA SER A 350 -33.43 -33.05 -18.09
C SER A 350 -34.94 -33.06 -17.81
N LEU A 351 -35.49 -32.01 -17.22
CA LEU A 351 -36.91 -31.99 -16.79
C LEU A 351 -37.76 -31.00 -17.58
N ILE A 352 -37.28 -29.73 -17.66
CA ILE A 352 -38.16 -28.65 -18.14
C ILE A 352 -38.19 -28.54 -19.65
N SER A 353 -37.00 -28.67 -20.27
CA SER A 353 -36.91 -28.59 -21.71
C SER A 353 -37.73 -29.70 -22.43
N PRO A 354 -37.75 -30.95 -21.92
CA PRO A 354 -38.64 -32.00 -22.47
C PRO A 354 -40.13 -31.71 -22.26
N LEU A 355 -40.52 -31.24 -21.04
CA LEU A 355 -41.91 -30.93 -20.73
C LEU A 355 -42.47 -29.75 -21.54
N LEU A 356 -41.68 -28.70 -21.76
CA LEU A 356 -42.10 -27.55 -22.56
C LEU A 356 -42.11 -27.88 -24.08
N ARG A 357 -41.24 -28.82 -24.52
CA ARG A 357 -41.26 -29.31 -25.89
C ARG A 357 -42.50 -30.18 -26.11
N ALA A 358 -42.74 -31.15 -25.24
CA ALA A 358 -43.95 -31.98 -25.32
C ALA A 358 -45.22 -31.12 -25.34
N ARG A 359 -45.27 -30.03 -24.54
CA ARG A 359 -46.39 -29.09 -24.58
C ARG A 359 -46.50 -28.32 -25.91
N ARG A 360 -45.36 -27.85 -26.46
CA ARG A 360 -45.37 -27.17 -27.76
C ARG A 360 -45.74 -28.11 -28.89
N ASP A 361 -45.12 -29.29 -28.86
CA ASP A 361 -45.38 -30.32 -29.86
C ASP A 361 -46.83 -30.74 -29.84
N ILE A 362 -47.48 -30.83 -28.67
CA ILE A 362 -48.91 -31.08 -28.51
C ILE A 362 -49.75 -29.92 -29.09
N ILE A 363 -49.34 -28.68 -28.90
CA ILE A 363 -50.07 -27.50 -29.39
C ILE A 363 -49.90 -27.35 -30.92
N GLU A 364 -48.72 -27.66 -31.47
CA GLU A 364 -48.48 -27.62 -32.93
C GLU A 364 -49.13 -28.80 -33.66
N LEU A 365 -49.10 -29.99 -33.05
CA LEU A 365 -49.88 -31.15 -33.51
C LEU A 365 -51.38 -30.89 -33.51
N ALA A 366 -51.85 -30.02 -32.59
CA ALA A 366 -53.27 -29.63 -32.59
C ALA A 366 -53.67 -28.71 -33.77
N ARG A 367 -52.69 -28.20 -34.50
CA ARG A 367 -52.89 -27.24 -35.61
C ARG A 367 -52.59 -27.81 -37.02
N ASP A 368 -51.77 -28.89 -37.10
CA ASP A 368 -51.37 -29.45 -38.41
C ASP A 368 -51.62 -30.98 -38.51
N ASN A 369 -52.41 -31.35 -39.49
CA ASN A 369 -52.90 -32.69 -39.81
C ASN A 369 -51.87 -33.36 -40.73
N THR A 370 -50.93 -34.19 -40.22
CA THR A 370 -50.15 -35.10 -41.09
C THR A 370 -49.67 -36.38 -40.39
N GLN A 371 -49.67 -37.46 -41.10
CA GLN A 371 -49.61 -38.88 -40.78
C GLN A 371 -48.30 -39.37 -40.10
N CYS A 372 -48.47 -40.41 -39.27
CA CYS A 372 -47.43 -41.12 -38.47
C CYS A 372 -46.58 -42.11 -39.26
N SER A 373 -45.32 -42.32 -38.85
CA SER A 373 -44.58 -43.56 -39.02
C SER A 373 -43.50 -43.80 -37.93
N ASP A 374 -43.29 -45.01 -37.63
CA ASP A 374 -42.88 -45.85 -36.52
C ASP A 374 -41.37 -45.82 -36.16
N GLU A 375 -41.01 -45.80 -34.90
CA GLU A 375 -39.98 -46.61 -34.21
C GLU A 375 -39.47 -45.98 -32.90
N ARG A 376 -39.88 -46.47 -31.81
CA ARG A 376 -39.41 -46.72 -30.44
C ARG A 376 -40.48 -46.43 -29.39
N ARG A 377 -41.02 -47.55 -28.86
CA ARG A 377 -42.13 -47.55 -27.90
C ARG A 377 -41.70 -47.30 -26.47
N PRO A 378 -42.10 -46.22 -25.78
CA PRO A 378 -42.16 -46.15 -24.32
C PRO A 378 -43.43 -46.80 -23.80
N SER A 379 -43.35 -47.33 -22.58
CA SER A 379 -44.40 -48.05 -21.90
C SER A 379 -45.55 -47.15 -21.47
N GLY A 380 -46.71 -47.30 -22.16
CA GLY A 380 -47.98 -46.62 -21.88
C GLY A 380 -48.68 -46.22 -23.16
N PRO A 381 -49.98 -46.56 -23.35
CA PRO A 381 -50.73 -46.34 -24.64
C PRO A 381 -50.83 -44.84 -24.99
N GLU A 382 -50.94 -43.97 -24.01
CA GLU A 382 -51.06 -42.50 -24.19
C GLU A 382 -49.71 -41.79 -24.50
N MET A 383 -48.59 -42.35 -24.00
CA MET A 383 -47.24 -41.83 -24.28
C MET A 383 -46.72 -42.30 -25.64
N ARG A 384 -47.20 -43.42 -26.17
CA ARG A 384 -46.80 -43.92 -27.52
C ARG A 384 -47.22 -42.97 -28.61
N ALA A 385 -48.49 -42.53 -28.59
CA ALA A 385 -49.02 -41.59 -29.58
C ALA A 385 -48.32 -40.23 -29.56
N LEU A 386 -47.95 -39.80 -28.36
CA LEU A 386 -47.20 -38.54 -28.15
C LEU A 386 -45.76 -38.62 -28.68
N PHE A 387 -45.08 -39.74 -28.44
CA PHE A 387 -43.70 -39.92 -28.89
C PHE A 387 -43.56 -40.22 -30.37
N GLU A 388 -44.58 -40.90 -31.01
CA GLU A 388 -44.64 -41.14 -32.46
C GLU A 388 -44.77 -39.83 -33.23
N ALA A 389 -45.60 -38.93 -32.78
CA ALA A 389 -45.73 -37.59 -33.38
C ALA A 389 -44.48 -36.74 -33.19
N ILE A 390 -43.88 -36.81 -32.00
CA ILE A 390 -42.67 -36.09 -31.63
C ILE A 390 -41.45 -36.53 -32.46
N ASP A 391 -41.34 -37.81 -32.80
CA ASP A 391 -40.18 -38.33 -33.55
C ASP A 391 -40.13 -37.89 -35.03
N THR A 392 -41.28 -37.61 -35.63
CA THR A 392 -41.30 -37.13 -37.01
C THR A 392 -40.95 -35.66 -37.12
N LEU A 393 -41.43 -34.82 -36.20
CA LEU A 393 -41.00 -33.42 -36.05
C LEU A 393 -39.55 -33.31 -35.61
N ARG A 394 -39.07 -34.20 -34.71
CA ARG A 394 -37.67 -34.28 -34.31
C ARG A 394 -36.73 -34.51 -35.51
N ARG A 395 -37.10 -35.31 -36.50
CA ARG A 395 -36.24 -35.55 -37.67
C ARG A 395 -36.08 -34.30 -38.55
N HIS A 396 -37.13 -33.53 -38.74
CA HIS A 396 -37.04 -32.27 -39.47
C HIS A 396 -36.34 -31.16 -38.71
N GLN A 397 -36.60 -31.05 -37.41
CA GLN A 397 -35.91 -30.06 -36.56
C GLN A 397 -34.45 -30.43 -36.28
N ARG A 398 -34.11 -31.74 -36.11
CA ARG A 398 -32.70 -32.16 -35.98
C ARG A 398 -31.83 -31.72 -37.16
N ARG A 399 -32.41 -31.74 -38.36
CA ARG A 399 -31.70 -31.31 -39.58
C ARG A 399 -31.48 -29.80 -39.60
N ARG A 400 -32.43 -29.02 -39.09
CA ARG A 400 -32.29 -27.57 -38.91
C ARG A 400 -31.29 -27.22 -37.79
N HIS A 401 -31.42 -27.87 -36.63
CA HIS A 401 -30.53 -27.64 -35.51
C HIS A 401 -29.06 -28.00 -35.79
N ALA A 402 -28.80 -29.07 -36.55
CA ALA A 402 -27.41 -29.41 -36.91
C ALA A 402 -26.74 -28.29 -37.73
N LEU A 403 -27.50 -27.66 -38.63
CA LEU A 403 -27.03 -26.55 -39.45
C LEU A 403 -26.82 -25.24 -38.63
N GLU A 404 -27.64 -25.02 -37.60
CA GLU A 404 -27.53 -23.86 -36.71
C GLU A 404 -26.36 -24.01 -35.73
N THR A 405 -26.14 -25.21 -35.17
CA THR A 405 -25.01 -25.50 -34.25
C THR A 405 -23.65 -25.39 -34.96
N GLU A 406 -23.60 -25.87 -36.21
CA GLU A 406 -22.40 -25.75 -37.05
C GLU A 406 -22.05 -24.26 -37.30
N ARG A 407 -23.05 -23.42 -37.51
CA ARG A 407 -22.90 -21.98 -37.69
C ARG A 407 -22.45 -21.27 -36.40
N GLU A 408 -22.97 -21.68 -35.22
CA GLU A 408 -22.58 -21.09 -33.91
C GLU A 408 -21.16 -21.49 -33.52
N ILE A 409 -20.74 -22.73 -33.74
CA ILE A 409 -19.37 -23.20 -33.49
C ILE A 409 -18.37 -22.42 -34.36
N LEU A 410 -18.70 -22.25 -35.65
CA LEU A 410 -17.89 -21.46 -36.57
C LEU A 410 -17.79 -19.99 -36.13
N THR A 411 -18.90 -19.44 -35.64
CA THR A 411 -18.92 -18.03 -35.19
C THR A 411 -18.13 -17.83 -33.88
N ALA A 412 -18.20 -18.79 -32.93
CA ALA A 412 -17.43 -18.77 -31.71
C ALA A 412 -15.91 -18.93 -31.97
N GLN A 413 -15.54 -19.85 -32.90
CA GLN A 413 -14.15 -20.02 -33.32
C GLN A 413 -13.59 -18.77 -34.03
N LEU A 414 -14.40 -18.15 -34.89
CA LEU A 414 -14.04 -16.90 -35.56
C LEU A 414 -13.87 -15.75 -34.56
N ARG A 415 -14.71 -15.66 -33.50
CA ARG A 415 -14.57 -14.67 -32.45
C ARG A 415 -13.29 -14.84 -31.65
N GLN A 416 -13.01 -16.06 -31.21
CA GLN A 416 -11.81 -16.36 -30.44
C GLN A 416 -10.52 -16.03 -31.22
N GLN A 417 -10.50 -16.35 -32.53
CA GLN A 417 -9.36 -16.00 -33.39
C GLN A 417 -9.25 -14.50 -33.67
N ALA A 418 -10.38 -13.77 -33.66
CA ALA A 418 -10.39 -12.33 -33.92
C ALA A 418 -10.02 -11.46 -32.71
N GLU A 419 -10.13 -11.99 -31.46
CA GLU A 419 -9.97 -11.22 -30.23
C GLU A 419 -8.69 -11.56 -29.45
N THR A 420 -7.92 -12.58 -29.87
CA THR A 420 -6.71 -13.03 -29.17
C THR A 420 -5.46 -12.67 -29.97
N ASP A 421 -4.40 -12.21 -29.30
CA ASP A 421 -3.07 -12.02 -29.88
C ASP A 421 -2.36 -13.36 -30.04
N GLY A 422 -2.03 -13.71 -31.28
CA GLY A 422 -1.46 -15.02 -31.61
C GLY A 422 -0.07 -15.29 -31.02
N LEU A 423 0.66 -14.26 -30.59
CA LEU A 423 1.99 -14.39 -29.99
C LEU A 423 1.92 -14.60 -28.49
N THR A 424 1.15 -13.77 -27.81
CA THR A 424 1.13 -13.67 -26.35
C THR A 424 -0.02 -14.45 -25.70
N GLY A 425 -1.05 -14.80 -26.48
CA GLY A 425 -2.27 -15.45 -25.97
C GLY A 425 -3.14 -14.53 -25.09
N LEU A 426 -2.78 -13.25 -24.99
CA LEU A 426 -3.60 -12.21 -24.37
C LEU A 426 -4.67 -11.71 -25.34
N ILE A 427 -5.55 -10.85 -24.86
CA ILE A 427 -6.51 -10.15 -25.70
C ILE A 427 -5.74 -9.22 -26.66
N ASN A 428 -6.13 -9.25 -27.95
CA ASN A 428 -5.55 -8.34 -28.93
C ASN A 428 -6.22 -6.95 -28.83
N ARG A 429 -5.69 -5.98 -29.55
CA ARG A 429 -6.16 -4.58 -29.53
C ARG A 429 -7.69 -4.47 -29.73
N ARG A 430 -8.23 -5.22 -30.70
CA ARG A 430 -9.68 -5.20 -30.98
C ARG A 430 -10.51 -5.79 -29.83
N GLY A 431 -10.04 -6.90 -29.26
CA GLY A 431 -10.68 -7.52 -28.10
C GLY A 431 -10.58 -6.61 -26.86
N LEU A 432 -9.47 -5.91 -26.69
CA LEU A 432 -9.28 -4.91 -25.64
C LEU A 432 -10.31 -3.78 -25.73
N GLU A 433 -10.51 -3.18 -26.90
CA GLU A 433 -11.50 -2.12 -27.12
C GLU A 433 -12.90 -2.60 -26.68
N ILE A 434 -13.33 -3.75 -27.20
CA ILE A 434 -14.68 -4.28 -26.92
C ILE A 434 -14.86 -4.59 -25.42
N GLN A 435 -13.92 -5.31 -24.80
CA GLN A 435 -14.06 -5.75 -23.41
C GLN A 435 -13.86 -4.60 -22.42
N SER A 436 -13.00 -3.66 -22.76
CA SER A 436 -12.76 -2.47 -21.94
C SER A 436 -13.95 -1.51 -21.96
N GLU A 437 -14.58 -1.28 -23.12
CA GLU A 437 -15.81 -0.51 -23.20
C GLU A 437 -16.95 -1.16 -22.39
N GLN A 438 -17.08 -2.48 -22.44
CA GLN A 438 -18.06 -3.21 -21.63
C GLN A 438 -17.74 -3.11 -20.13
N LEU A 439 -16.46 -3.16 -19.74
CA LEU A 439 -16.03 -2.99 -18.36
C LEU A 439 -16.30 -1.55 -17.89
N LEU A 440 -15.95 -0.55 -18.69
CA LEU A 440 -16.24 0.85 -18.40
C LEU A 440 -17.73 1.12 -18.25
N ALA A 441 -18.54 0.62 -19.19
CA ALA A 441 -20.00 0.77 -19.13
C ALA A 441 -20.57 0.10 -17.86
N ARG A 442 -20.08 -1.07 -17.50
CA ARG A 442 -20.47 -1.77 -16.27
C ARG A 442 -20.04 -1.01 -15.01
N ALA A 443 -18.80 -0.51 -14.98
CA ALA A 443 -18.27 0.27 -13.88
C ALA A 443 -19.09 1.56 -13.66
N ALA A 444 -19.42 2.27 -14.73
CA ALA A 444 -20.25 3.46 -14.71
C ALA A 444 -21.65 3.18 -14.16
N LEU A 445 -22.31 2.09 -14.57
CA LEU A 445 -23.60 1.66 -14.03
C LEU A 445 -23.56 1.38 -12.52
N LEU A 446 -22.43 0.96 -12.02
CA LEU A 446 -22.20 0.66 -10.61
C LEU A 446 -21.68 1.88 -9.81
N GLY A 447 -21.50 3.02 -10.45
CA GLY A 447 -20.91 4.23 -9.84
C GLY A 447 -19.47 4.02 -9.37
N ARG A 448 -18.71 3.13 -10.02
CA ARG A 448 -17.33 2.79 -9.69
C ARG A 448 -16.38 3.35 -10.73
N PRO A 449 -15.21 3.81 -10.34
CA PRO A 449 -14.18 4.17 -11.30
C PRO A 449 -13.62 2.91 -11.97
N ALA A 450 -13.20 3.05 -13.22
CA ALA A 450 -12.39 2.05 -13.91
C ALA A 450 -10.97 2.61 -14.10
N GLY A 451 -9.97 1.83 -13.75
CA GLY A 451 -8.56 2.18 -13.90
C GLY A 451 -7.97 1.56 -15.15
N LEU A 452 -7.15 2.32 -15.84
CA LEU A 452 -6.35 1.89 -16.96
C LEU A 452 -4.88 1.98 -16.61
N ILE A 453 -4.16 0.90 -16.83
CA ILE A 453 -2.72 0.83 -16.78
C ILE A 453 -2.24 0.53 -18.20
N LEU A 454 -1.56 1.47 -18.82
CA LEU A 454 -0.87 1.31 -20.10
C LEU A 454 0.62 1.22 -19.84
N PHE A 455 1.29 0.22 -20.38
CA PHE A 455 2.73 0.10 -20.20
C PHE A 455 3.42 -0.42 -21.46
N ASP A 456 4.71 -0.10 -21.54
CA ASP A 456 5.55 -0.37 -22.69
C ASP A 456 6.91 -0.90 -22.20
N ILE A 457 7.44 -1.91 -22.87
CA ILE A 457 8.71 -2.54 -22.50
C ILE A 457 9.88 -1.63 -22.88
N ASP A 458 10.62 -1.19 -21.89
CA ASP A 458 11.73 -0.27 -22.06
C ASP A 458 12.80 -0.86 -22.98
N HIS A 459 13.19 -0.06 -23.96
CA HIS A 459 14.26 -0.42 -24.91
C HIS A 459 14.01 -1.72 -25.69
N PHE A 460 12.76 -2.14 -25.87
CA PHE A 460 12.42 -3.39 -26.56
C PHE A 460 13.01 -3.47 -27.98
N LYS A 461 13.06 -2.34 -28.69
CA LYS A 461 13.72 -2.26 -29.98
C LYS A 461 15.20 -2.67 -29.90
N GLN A 462 15.91 -2.25 -28.85
CA GLN A 462 17.32 -2.64 -28.66
C GLN A 462 17.46 -4.15 -28.38
N VAL A 463 16.48 -4.75 -27.71
CA VAL A 463 16.44 -6.22 -27.53
C VAL A 463 16.31 -6.89 -28.89
N ASN A 464 15.37 -6.44 -29.72
CA ASN A 464 15.20 -6.97 -31.07
C ASN A 464 16.44 -6.77 -31.95
N ASP A 465 17.00 -5.56 -31.93
CA ASP A 465 18.18 -5.20 -32.76
C ASP A 465 19.42 -6.00 -32.32
N ARG A 466 19.56 -6.31 -31.02
CA ARG A 466 20.75 -6.99 -30.48
C ARG A 466 20.62 -8.52 -30.48
N TYR A 467 19.43 -9.05 -30.25
CA TYR A 467 19.21 -10.48 -30.01
C TYR A 467 18.27 -11.13 -31.03
N GLY A 468 17.70 -10.33 -31.92
CA GLY A 468 16.77 -10.79 -32.96
C GLY A 468 15.31 -10.88 -32.48
N HIS A 469 14.37 -10.86 -33.44
CA HIS A 469 12.94 -10.85 -33.19
C HIS A 469 12.43 -12.09 -32.43
N LEU A 470 13.04 -13.27 -32.60
CA LEU A 470 12.66 -14.47 -31.87
C LEU A 470 12.85 -14.32 -30.34
N VAL A 471 13.93 -13.61 -29.94
CA VAL A 471 14.20 -13.30 -28.53
C VAL A 471 13.21 -12.23 -28.05
N GLY A 472 12.92 -11.23 -28.84
CA GLY A 472 11.88 -10.26 -28.55
C GLY A 472 10.52 -10.93 -28.35
N ASP A 473 10.16 -11.91 -29.17
CA ASP A 473 8.92 -12.70 -29.02
C ASP A 473 8.88 -13.47 -27.69
N GLN A 474 10.02 -14.02 -27.23
CA GLN A 474 10.10 -14.67 -25.92
C GLN A 474 9.94 -13.67 -24.77
N VAL A 475 10.52 -12.48 -24.91
CA VAL A 475 10.32 -11.38 -23.94
C VAL A 475 8.84 -11.00 -23.88
N LEU A 476 8.17 -10.81 -25.02
CA LEU A 476 6.75 -10.50 -25.09
C LEU A 476 5.89 -11.58 -24.41
N ARG A 477 6.19 -12.86 -24.65
CA ARG A 477 5.49 -13.99 -24.00
C ARG A 477 5.74 -14.02 -22.49
N ALA A 478 6.98 -13.78 -22.06
CA ALA A 478 7.33 -13.76 -20.65
C ALA A 478 6.63 -12.60 -19.91
N VAL A 479 6.60 -11.41 -20.50
CA VAL A 479 5.87 -10.26 -19.96
C VAL A 479 4.37 -10.54 -19.93
N ALA A 480 3.80 -11.06 -20.99
CA ALA A 480 2.39 -11.43 -21.06
C ALA A 480 2.00 -12.45 -19.98
N TYR A 481 2.82 -13.46 -19.78
CA TYR A 481 2.63 -14.46 -18.73
C TYR A 481 2.72 -13.85 -17.33
N CYS A 482 3.73 -12.99 -17.09
CA CYS A 482 3.89 -12.27 -15.84
C CYS A 482 2.64 -11.44 -15.50
N VAL A 483 2.18 -10.65 -16.43
CA VAL A 483 0.99 -9.80 -16.25
C VAL A 483 -0.25 -10.63 -16.01
N ARG A 484 -0.47 -11.68 -16.79
CA ARG A 484 -1.63 -12.56 -16.67
C ARG A 484 -1.71 -13.26 -15.31
N THR A 485 -0.56 -13.62 -14.73
CA THR A 485 -0.50 -14.26 -13.39
C THR A 485 -0.76 -13.30 -12.25
N LEU A 486 -0.53 -12.01 -12.45
CA LEU A 486 -0.71 -10.97 -11.44
C LEU A 486 -2.10 -10.34 -11.44
N CYS A 487 -2.78 -10.39 -12.60
CA CYS A 487 -4.10 -9.84 -12.79
C CYS A 487 -5.19 -10.83 -12.40
N ARG A 488 -6.34 -10.30 -12.01
CA ARG A 488 -7.53 -11.08 -11.64
C ARG A 488 -8.25 -11.60 -12.88
N THR A 489 -9.12 -12.58 -12.70
CA THR A 489 -9.94 -13.14 -13.80
C THR A 489 -10.87 -12.11 -14.45
N ASN A 490 -11.26 -11.08 -13.71
CA ASN A 490 -12.15 -10.03 -14.19
C ASN A 490 -11.40 -8.81 -14.76
N ASP A 491 -10.08 -8.77 -14.63
CA ASP A 491 -9.26 -7.71 -15.21
C ASP A 491 -9.12 -7.97 -16.72
N VAL A 492 -9.29 -6.96 -17.52
CA VAL A 492 -9.08 -7.03 -18.96
C VAL A 492 -7.61 -6.79 -19.24
N VAL A 493 -6.93 -7.80 -19.73
CA VAL A 493 -5.49 -7.77 -19.98
C VAL A 493 -5.20 -8.12 -21.43
N GLY A 494 -4.49 -7.25 -22.11
CA GLY A 494 -4.18 -7.48 -23.51
C GLY A 494 -2.94 -6.77 -24.02
N ARG A 495 -2.58 -7.14 -25.24
CA ARG A 495 -1.51 -6.50 -25.99
C ARG A 495 -2.11 -5.42 -26.89
N PHE A 496 -1.76 -4.16 -26.62
CA PHE A 496 -2.32 -3.01 -27.33
C PHE A 496 -1.58 -2.71 -28.64
N GLY A 497 -0.27 -2.91 -28.65
CA GLY A 497 0.61 -2.66 -29.81
C GLY A 497 1.84 -3.57 -29.78
N GLY A 498 2.85 -3.27 -30.56
CA GLY A 498 4.07 -4.07 -30.70
C GLY A 498 4.69 -4.53 -29.39
N GLU A 499 5.06 -3.58 -28.52
CA GLU A 499 5.65 -3.79 -27.20
C GLU A 499 4.79 -3.21 -26.08
N GLU A 500 3.56 -2.77 -26.41
CA GLU A 500 2.62 -2.12 -25.49
C GLU A 500 1.58 -3.10 -25.00
N PHE A 501 1.30 -3.06 -23.72
CA PHE A 501 0.32 -3.86 -23.03
C PHE A 501 -0.63 -2.95 -22.23
N MET A 502 -1.82 -3.47 -22.00
CA MET A 502 -2.87 -2.74 -21.31
C MET A 502 -3.56 -3.63 -20.29
N ILE A 503 -3.85 -3.06 -19.14
CA ILE A 503 -4.65 -3.69 -18.07
C ILE A 503 -5.78 -2.72 -17.72
N VAL A 504 -7.01 -3.21 -17.77
CA VAL A 504 -8.19 -2.44 -17.35
C VAL A 504 -8.83 -3.12 -16.17
N VAL A 505 -9.03 -2.38 -15.10
CA VAL A 505 -9.54 -2.87 -13.83
C VAL A 505 -10.71 -2.02 -13.35
N GLU A 506 -11.62 -2.63 -12.58
CA GLU A 506 -12.82 -1.96 -12.06
C GLU A 506 -12.70 -1.71 -10.55
N GLY A 507 -13.18 -0.55 -10.08
CA GLY A 507 -13.43 -0.28 -8.66
C GLY A 507 -12.19 -0.02 -7.81
N LEU A 508 -11.10 0.44 -8.40
CA LEU A 508 -9.90 0.87 -7.70
C LEU A 508 -9.81 2.40 -7.69
N ASP A 509 -9.29 2.96 -6.61
CA ASP A 509 -8.84 4.34 -6.57
C ASP A 509 -7.45 4.49 -7.23
N LEU A 510 -7.06 5.72 -7.51
CA LEU A 510 -5.79 5.99 -8.20
C LEU A 510 -4.59 5.46 -7.44
N SER A 511 -4.59 5.55 -6.12
CA SER A 511 -3.48 5.09 -5.27
C SER A 511 -3.33 3.57 -5.32
N THR A 512 -4.45 2.85 -5.28
CA THR A 512 -4.48 1.40 -5.39
C THR A 512 -4.12 0.95 -6.82
N LEU A 513 -4.59 1.67 -7.83
CA LEU A 513 -4.26 1.41 -9.23
C LEU A 513 -2.76 1.59 -9.47
N HIS A 514 -2.18 2.66 -8.95
CA HIS A 514 -0.73 2.90 -8.96
C HIS A 514 0.02 1.75 -8.29
N HIS A 515 -0.46 1.27 -7.16
CA HIS A 515 0.16 0.15 -6.44
C HIS A 515 0.10 -1.16 -7.25
N VAL A 516 -1.00 -1.40 -7.98
CA VAL A 516 -1.11 -2.53 -8.90
C VAL A 516 -0.09 -2.40 -10.04
N ALA A 517 0.03 -1.21 -10.62
CA ALA A 517 1.00 -0.94 -11.67
C ALA A 517 2.45 -1.13 -11.17
N GLU A 518 2.78 -0.64 -9.97
CA GLU A 518 4.08 -0.85 -9.33
C GLU A 518 4.38 -2.33 -9.06
N LYS A 519 3.37 -3.08 -8.65
CA LYS A 519 3.50 -4.53 -8.46
C LYS A 519 3.84 -5.23 -9.77
N VAL A 520 3.16 -4.87 -10.85
CA VAL A 520 3.43 -5.44 -12.19
C VAL A 520 4.81 -5.01 -12.67
N ARG A 521 5.16 -3.74 -12.53
CA ARG A 521 6.47 -3.19 -12.90
C ARG A 521 7.61 -3.94 -12.21
N ASN A 522 7.50 -4.09 -10.89
CA ASN A 522 8.50 -4.79 -10.10
C ASN A 522 8.61 -6.27 -10.49
N ALA A 523 7.50 -6.93 -10.77
CA ALA A 523 7.49 -8.30 -11.20
C ALA A 523 8.17 -8.47 -12.56
N ILE A 524 7.90 -7.60 -13.52
CA ILE A 524 8.57 -7.61 -14.82
C ILE A 524 10.08 -7.37 -14.66
N ALA A 525 10.47 -6.36 -13.86
CA ALA A 525 11.87 -6.03 -13.64
C ALA A 525 12.67 -7.14 -12.92
N GLN A 526 11.99 -7.93 -12.07
CA GLN A 526 12.62 -9.03 -11.32
C GLN A 526 12.58 -10.36 -12.05
N GLN A 527 11.70 -10.51 -13.04
CA GLN A 527 11.54 -11.77 -13.75
C GLN A 527 12.64 -11.95 -14.80
N PRO A 528 13.51 -12.96 -14.65
CA PRO A 528 14.47 -13.27 -15.68
C PRO A 528 13.77 -13.93 -16.88
N VAL A 529 14.02 -13.42 -18.06
CA VAL A 529 13.62 -14.06 -19.31
C VAL A 529 14.74 -14.98 -19.77
N VAL A 530 14.53 -16.28 -19.58
CA VAL A 530 15.49 -17.29 -20.01
C VAL A 530 15.26 -17.57 -21.49
N VAL A 531 16.22 -17.19 -22.30
CA VAL A 531 16.15 -17.33 -23.77
C VAL A 531 16.70 -18.68 -24.20
N ASP A 532 17.88 -19.03 -23.67
CA ASP A 532 18.57 -20.31 -23.85
C ASP A 532 19.31 -20.66 -22.56
N ASN A 533 19.83 -21.88 -22.44
CA ASN A 533 20.57 -22.33 -21.24
C ASN A 533 21.77 -21.44 -20.83
N GLN A 534 22.12 -20.41 -21.62
CA GLN A 534 23.25 -19.51 -21.35
C GLN A 534 22.90 -18.01 -21.38
N LEU A 535 21.70 -17.63 -21.82
CA LEU A 535 21.31 -16.21 -21.92
C LEU A 535 20.05 -15.92 -21.09
N THR A 536 20.23 -15.11 -20.07
CA THR A 536 19.13 -14.56 -19.27
C THR A 536 19.08 -13.06 -19.47
N LEU A 537 17.91 -12.56 -19.85
CA LEU A 537 17.67 -11.12 -20.04
C LEU A 537 16.78 -10.59 -18.92
N HIS A 538 17.08 -9.39 -18.47
CA HIS A 538 16.21 -8.60 -17.62
C HIS A 538 15.67 -7.43 -18.42
N VAL A 539 14.36 -7.26 -18.41
CA VAL A 539 13.69 -6.15 -19.07
C VAL A 539 12.94 -5.34 -18.03
N THR A 540 12.82 -4.06 -18.29
CA THR A 540 11.97 -3.17 -17.49
C THR A 540 10.83 -2.66 -18.35
N ALA A 541 9.83 -2.08 -17.74
CA ALA A 541 8.73 -1.45 -18.43
C ALA A 541 8.36 -0.13 -17.74
N SER A 542 7.93 0.82 -18.54
CA SER A 542 7.40 2.10 -18.09
C SER A 542 5.88 2.05 -18.11
N PHE A 543 5.24 2.66 -17.13
CA PHE A 543 3.81 2.56 -16.89
C PHE A 543 3.17 3.93 -16.80
N GLY A 544 2.02 4.07 -17.47
CA GLY A 544 1.12 5.21 -17.30
C GLY A 544 -0.21 4.73 -16.73
N VAL A 545 -0.71 5.44 -15.74
CA VAL A 545 -1.92 5.09 -15.02
C VAL A 545 -2.93 6.22 -15.13
N ALA A 546 -4.18 5.86 -15.46
CA ALA A 546 -5.29 6.80 -15.51
C ALA A 546 -6.56 6.19 -14.91
N LEU A 547 -7.40 7.03 -14.30
CA LEU A 547 -8.65 6.60 -13.68
C LEU A 547 -9.83 7.25 -14.43
N SER A 548 -10.84 6.45 -14.78
CA SER A 548 -12.04 7.00 -15.42
C SER A 548 -12.88 7.79 -14.42
N ASP A 549 -13.42 8.91 -14.87
CA ASP A 549 -14.43 9.64 -14.10
C ASP A 549 -15.79 8.93 -14.28
N PRO A 550 -16.53 8.60 -13.20
CA PRO A 550 -17.82 7.95 -13.33
C PRO A 550 -18.90 8.82 -13.96
N GLN A 551 -18.69 10.15 -14.09
CA GLN A 551 -19.61 11.13 -14.72
C GLN A 551 -18.87 12.22 -15.49
N PRO A 552 -19.31 12.60 -16.71
CA PRO A 552 -20.39 12.11 -17.55
C PRO A 552 -19.88 11.03 -18.51
N GLY A 553 -20.45 9.83 -18.50
CA GLY A 553 -20.20 8.70 -19.40
C GLY A 553 -18.73 8.40 -19.72
N PRO A 554 -18.25 7.19 -19.47
CA PRO A 554 -16.83 6.87 -19.62
C PRO A 554 -16.40 6.98 -21.08
N ASP A 555 -15.50 7.90 -21.37
CA ASP A 555 -14.85 8.02 -22.68
C ASP A 555 -13.57 7.15 -22.67
N TRP A 556 -13.66 6.02 -23.37
CA TRP A 556 -12.55 5.08 -23.52
C TRP A 556 -11.32 5.74 -24.15
N GLN A 557 -11.55 6.58 -25.18
CA GLN A 557 -10.48 7.24 -25.90
C GLN A 557 -9.75 8.26 -25.00
N ALA A 558 -10.50 9.05 -24.26
CA ALA A 558 -9.93 10.02 -23.32
C ALA A 558 -9.16 9.34 -22.18
N LEU A 559 -9.60 8.15 -21.73
CA LEU A 559 -8.89 7.39 -20.72
C LEU A 559 -7.54 6.86 -21.24
N ILE A 560 -7.50 6.38 -22.48
CA ILE A 560 -6.25 5.97 -23.14
C ILE A 560 -5.30 7.15 -23.28
N GLU A 561 -5.77 8.31 -23.75
CA GLU A 561 -4.94 9.50 -23.95
C GLU A 561 -4.28 9.96 -22.64
N ARG A 562 -5.00 9.93 -21.52
CA ARG A 562 -4.45 10.27 -20.21
C ARG A 562 -3.41 9.27 -19.73
N ALA A 563 -3.65 7.98 -19.92
CA ALA A 563 -2.68 6.93 -19.60
C ALA A 563 -1.42 7.01 -20.49
N ASP A 564 -1.60 7.36 -21.77
CA ASP A 564 -0.48 7.54 -22.71
C ASP A 564 0.39 8.74 -22.33
N ILE A 565 -0.21 9.87 -21.95
CA ILE A 565 0.51 11.04 -21.41
C ILE A 565 1.32 10.65 -20.17
N ALA A 566 0.73 9.87 -19.26
CA ALA A 566 1.42 9.39 -18.08
C ALA A 566 2.56 8.42 -18.44
N LEU A 567 2.35 7.49 -19.37
CA LEU A 567 3.37 6.58 -19.89
C LEU A 567 4.53 7.33 -20.56
N TYR A 568 4.20 8.35 -21.35
CA TYR A 568 5.20 9.21 -21.97
C TYR A 568 6.10 9.89 -20.92
N ARG A 569 5.49 10.41 -19.83
CA ARG A 569 6.23 10.98 -18.69
C ARG A 569 7.13 9.94 -18.03
N ALA A 570 6.62 8.72 -17.80
CA ALA A 570 7.41 7.65 -17.23
C ALA A 570 8.66 7.35 -18.06
N LYS A 571 8.52 7.32 -19.40
CA LYS A 571 9.65 7.13 -20.32
C LYS A 571 10.65 8.28 -20.26
N HIS A 572 10.20 9.53 -20.14
CA HIS A 572 11.06 10.72 -20.08
C HIS A 572 11.76 10.92 -18.74
N LEU A 573 11.12 10.55 -17.64
CA LEU A 573 11.69 10.70 -16.29
C LEU A 573 12.69 9.60 -15.91
N GLY A 574 13.08 8.75 -16.86
CA GLY A 574 14.16 7.77 -16.67
C GLY A 574 13.73 6.32 -16.75
N ARG A 575 12.52 6.05 -17.25
CA ARG A 575 11.96 4.71 -17.45
C ARG A 575 11.82 3.88 -16.17
N ASN A 576 11.38 2.63 -16.31
CA ASN A 576 11.20 1.69 -15.22
C ASN A 576 10.46 2.30 -14.00
N ARG A 577 9.35 2.96 -14.25
CA ARG A 577 8.52 3.63 -13.25
C ARG A 577 7.07 3.67 -13.63
N VAL A 578 6.25 4.00 -12.66
CA VAL A 578 4.84 4.30 -12.83
C VAL A 578 4.64 5.80 -12.69
N GLU A 579 3.89 6.39 -13.60
CA GLU A 579 3.44 7.78 -13.54
C GLU A 579 1.92 7.81 -13.61
N ASP A 580 1.34 8.71 -12.83
CA ASP A 580 -0.10 8.93 -12.82
C ASP A 580 -0.46 10.04 -13.81
N GLU A 581 -1.71 10.06 -14.23
CA GLU A 581 -2.27 11.18 -14.99
C GLU A 581 -2.02 12.52 -14.28
N PRO A 582 -1.66 13.59 -15.00
CA PRO A 582 -1.51 14.90 -14.38
C PRO A 582 -2.85 15.34 -13.80
N SER A 583 -2.85 15.75 -12.51
CA SER A 583 -4.03 16.38 -11.90
C SER A 583 -4.43 17.60 -12.73
N PRO A 584 -5.72 17.80 -13.03
CA PRO A 584 -6.16 19.03 -13.66
C PRO A 584 -5.81 20.17 -12.71
N ASP A 585 -4.86 21.01 -13.12
CA ASP A 585 -4.50 22.25 -12.45
C ASP A 585 -5.76 23.10 -12.26
N HIS A 586 -6.05 23.47 -11.01
CA HIS A 586 -6.97 24.53 -10.71
C HIS A 586 -6.32 25.85 -11.17
N GLY A 587 -6.42 26.10 -12.47
CA GLY A 587 -6.05 27.38 -13.06
C GLY A 587 -6.90 28.49 -12.45
N GLU A 588 -6.20 29.45 -11.90
CA GLU A 588 -6.72 30.72 -11.46
C GLU A 588 -7.69 31.31 -12.47
N SER A 589 -8.89 31.60 -11.99
CA SER A 589 -9.87 32.42 -12.71
C SER A 589 -9.37 33.87 -12.76
N PRO A 590 -9.25 34.50 -13.92
CA PRO A 590 -9.09 35.93 -13.96
C PRO A 590 -10.43 36.60 -13.73
N SER A 591 -10.44 37.56 -12.84
CA SER A 591 -11.54 38.46 -12.51
C SER A 591 -12.10 39.24 -13.72
N PRO A 592 -13.38 39.56 -13.72
CA PRO A 592 -14.02 40.25 -14.86
C PRO A 592 -13.76 41.74 -14.84
N GLY A 593 -13.23 42.23 -15.93
CA GLY A 593 -13.21 43.68 -16.26
C GLY A 593 -14.39 44.04 -17.16
N GLU A 594 -15.03 45.09 -16.77
CA GLU A 594 -16.21 45.77 -17.32
C GLU A 594 -16.17 46.08 -18.83
N GLY A 595 -17.34 46.11 -19.46
CA GLY A 595 -17.55 46.78 -20.73
C GLY A 595 -18.71 46.25 -21.58
N SER A 596 -19.94 46.67 -21.29
CA SER A 596 -21.06 46.68 -22.24
C SER A 596 -20.84 47.79 -23.30
N PRO A 597 -21.59 47.93 -24.46
CA PRO A 597 -22.97 47.48 -24.65
C PRO A 597 -23.40 47.02 -26.09
N SER A 598 -24.61 46.50 -26.14
CA SER A 598 -25.66 46.59 -27.17
C SER A 598 -25.50 45.97 -28.56
N ALA A 599 -26.35 45.04 -28.92
CA ALA A 599 -27.45 45.18 -29.90
C ALA A 599 -28.03 43.80 -30.32
N SER A 600 -29.32 43.66 -30.09
CA SER A 600 -30.22 42.70 -30.78
C SER A 600 -30.63 43.31 -32.13
N PRO A 601 -31.44 42.66 -33.04
CA PRO A 601 -32.20 41.42 -32.94
C PRO A 601 -32.37 40.59 -34.25
N ARG A 602 -32.83 39.36 -34.01
CA ARG A 602 -33.84 38.52 -34.73
C ARG A 602 -33.66 37.97 -36.17
N PRO A 603 -34.49 36.93 -36.48
CA PRO A 603 -34.16 35.70 -37.22
C PRO A 603 -34.89 35.69 -38.60
N PRO A 604 -35.28 34.70 -39.33
CA PRO A 604 -35.17 33.22 -39.27
C PRO A 604 -34.83 32.53 -40.62
N ALA A 605 -34.51 31.30 -40.62
CA ALA A 605 -35.11 30.27 -41.45
C ALA A 605 -34.60 28.90 -40.96
#